data_34da4575985b8793d3d967cf6b40aa16
#
_entry.id   34da4575985b8793d3d967cf6b40aa16
#
_cell.length_a   1.000
_cell.length_b   1.000
_cell.length_c   1.000
_cell.angle_alpha   90.00
_cell.angle_beta   90.00
_cell.angle_gamma   90.00
#
_symmetry.space_group_name_H-M   'P 1'
#
loop_
_entity.id
_entity.type
_entity.pdbx_description
1 polymer ?
#
loop_
_entity_poly.entity_id
_entity_poly.type
_entity_poly.pdbx_seq_one_letter_code
_entity_poly.pdbx_strand_id
1 'polypeptide(L)'
;EAQEIINKAMAVITAPEPPVGVSTDPTWFECKFCDYHAICHGTDVPAPTCRSCVHATPELDGNAVWSCASHSTVLSEGMQRKGCNDHRYIPILLTKTGHPVDLDQNDNVIYKMADGKQFVNGDPDKNFDHISSAEIHACADKTALVDEFALGLRKQHNARFV
;
A
#
# COMPACT_ATOMS: atom_id res chain seq x y z
N GLU A 1 -9.98 -13.28 28.84
CA GLU A 1 -9.01 -12.28 28.33
C GLU A 1 -8.30 -12.75 27.06
N ALA A 2 -7.54 -13.90 27.07
CA ALA A 2 -6.86 -14.40 25.85
C ALA A 2 -7.84 -14.70 24.71
N GLN A 3 -8.98 -15.36 25.02
CA GLN A 3 -10.00 -15.66 24.01
C GLN A 3 -10.68 -14.40 23.45
N GLU A 4 -10.82 -13.35 24.23
CA GLU A 4 -11.37 -12.07 23.78
C GLU A 4 -10.42 -11.39 22.79
N ILE A 5 -9.10 -11.45 23.03
CA ILE A 5 -8.06 -10.93 22.12
C ILE A 5 -8.10 -11.70 20.79
N ILE A 6 -8.17 -13.03 20.86
CA ILE A 6 -8.27 -13.89 19.67
C ILE A 6 -9.55 -13.56 18.87
N ASN A 7 -10.69 -13.46 19.53
CA ASN A 7 -11.97 -13.14 18.89
C ASN A 7 -11.93 -11.75 18.24
N LYS A 8 -11.32 -10.76 18.87
CA LYS A 8 -11.15 -9.42 18.32
C LYS A 8 -10.21 -9.44 17.09
N ALA A 9 -9.10 -10.17 17.16
CA ALA A 9 -8.20 -10.33 16.04
C ALA A 9 -8.89 -11.01 14.85
N MET A 10 -9.64 -12.08 15.09
CA MET A 10 -10.42 -12.78 14.04
C MET A 10 -11.46 -11.86 13.42
N ALA A 11 -12.18 -11.07 14.23
CA ALA A 11 -13.16 -10.11 13.71
C ALA A 11 -12.52 -9.06 12.79
N VAL A 12 -11.31 -8.59 13.12
CA VAL A 12 -10.56 -7.64 12.25
C VAL A 12 -10.10 -8.30 10.95
N ILE A 13 -9.58 -9.54 11.02
CA ILE A 13 -9.03 -10.25 9.85
C ILE A 13 -10.15 -10.64 8.86
N THR A 14 -11.34 -11.00 9.38
CA THR A 14 -12.46 -11.45 8.55
C THR A 14 -13.42 -10.32 8.14
N ALA A 15 -13.22 -9.11 8.63
CA ALA A 15 -14.07 -7.98 8.29
C ALA A 15 -13.93 -7.62 6.80
N PRO A 16 -15.05 -7.39 6.07
CA PRO A 16 -15.01 -6.98 4.66
C PRO A 16 -14.48 -5.54 4.48
N GLU A 17 -14.52 -4.75 5.54
CA GLU A 17 -14.04 -3.37 5.57
C GLU A 17 -13.16 -3.15 6.82
N PRO A 18 -12.17 -2.25 6.75
CA PRO A 18 -11.35 -1.91 7.90
C PRO A 18 -12.24 -1.40 9.06
N PRO A 19 -11.91 -1.75 10.31
CA PRO A 19 -12.64 -1.21 11.45
C PRO A 19 -12.46 0.30 11.53
N VAL A 20 -13.46 0.96 12.11
CA VAL A 20 -13.38 2.41 12.37
C VAL A 20 -12.14 2.70 13.22
N GLY A 21 -11.38 3.72 12.85
CA GLY A 21 -10.21 4.16 13.60
C GLY A 21 -10.56 4.65 15.02
N VAL A 22 -9.55 4.81 15.84
CA VAL A 22 -9.69 5.26 17.25
C VAL A 22 -10.44 6.58 17.35
N SER A 23 -10.16 7.52 16.43
CA SER A 23 -10.86 8.80 16.33
C SER A 23 -10.76 9.35 14.90
N THR A 24 -11.74 10.15 14.52
CA THR A 24 -11.70 10.98 13.30
C THR A 24 -11.06 12.34 13.52
N ASP A 25 -10.84 12.73 14.78
CA ASP A 25 -10.16 13.97 15.16
C ASP A 25 -8.64 13.73 15.25
N PRO A 26 -7.84 14.36 14.35
CA PRO A 26 -6.38 14.21 14.35
C PRO A 26 -5.73 14.81 15.61
N THR A 27 -6.42 15.67 16.34
CA THR A 27 -5.91 16.27 17.57
C THR A 27 -6.18 15.47 18.82
N TRP A 28 -6.97 14.38 18.70
CA TRP A 28 -7.25 13.46 19.79
C TRP A 28 -5.96 12.95 20.42
N PHE A 29 -5.92 12.88 21.73
CA PHE A 29 -4.69 12.57 22.49
C PHE A 29 -3.96 11.30 21.99
N GLU A 30 -4.68 10.19 21.84
CA GLU A 30 -4.07 8.92 21.37
C GLU A 30 -3.61 8.99 19.92
N CYS A 31 -4.32 9.73 19.05
CA CYS A 31 -3.93 9.92 17.66
C CYS A 31 -2.69 10.82 17.54
N LYS A 32 -2.61 11.88 18.34
CA LYS A 32 -1.51 12.85 18.30
C LYS A 32 -0.13 12.23 18.57
N PHE A 33 -0.06 11.20 19.36
CA PHE A 33 1.18 10.49 19.71
C PHE A 33 1.30 9.12 19.01
N CYS A 34 0.45 8.84 18.02
CA CYS A 34 0.47 7.58 17.28
C CYS A 34 1.48 7.65 16.13
N ASP A 35 2.35 6.65 16.01
CA ASP A 35 3.32 6.52 14.91
C ASP A 35 2.63 6.43 13.52
N TYR A 36 1.37 6.02 13.48
CA TYR A 36 0.57 5.91 12.25
C TYR A 36 -0.28 7.16 11.97
N HIS A 37 -0.08 8.25 12.72
CA HIS A 37 -0.87 9.48 12.57
C HIS A 37 -0.88 10.00 11.13
N ALA A 38 0.29 10.07 10.49
CA ALA A 38 0.43 10.57 9.12
C ALA A 38 -0.26 9.66 8.08
N ILE A 39 -0.33 8.34 8.34
CA ILE A 39 -1.08 7.40 7.51
C ILE A 39 -2.59 7.54 7.76
N CYS A 40 -3.04 7.68 9.02
CA CYS A 40 -4.46 7.75 9.35
C CYS A 40 -5.10 9.09 8.99
N HIS A 41 -4.42 10.20 9.26
CA HIS A 41 -4.96 11.56 9.13
C HIS A 41 -4.29 12.39 8.02
N GLY A 42 -3.10 11.98 7.57
CA GLY A 42 -2.36 12.62 6.48
C GLY A 42 -2.52 11.91 5.13
N THR A 43 -1.57 12.16 4.26
CA THR A 43 -1.46 11.58 2.91
C THR A 43 -0.40 10.50 2.78
N ASP A 44 0.28 10.15 3.88
CA ASP A 44 1.30 9.13 3.86
C ASP A 44 0.70 7.75 3.58
N VAL A 45 1.48 6.92 2.90
CA VAL A 45 1.16 5.52 2.68
C VAL A 45 2.11 4.64 3.49
N PRO A 46 1.68 3.46 3.95
CA PRO A 46 2.57 2.58 4.70
C PRO A 46 3.79 2.15 3.88
N ALA A 47 4.89 1.81 4.56
CA ALA A 47 6.07 1.28 3.91
C ALA A 47 5.73 0.04 3.04
N PRO A 48 6.34 -0.09 1.84
CA PRO A 48 6.06 -1.18 0.91
C PRO A 48 6.72 -2.48 1.39
N THR A 49 6.09 -3.14 2.35
CA THR A 49 6.50 -4.44 2.90
C THR A 49 5.54 -5.53 2.45
N CYS A 50 5.89 -6.81 2.62
CA CYS A 50 4.95 -7.89 2.30
C CYS A 50 3.63 -7.78 3.07
N ARG A 51 3.61 -7.11 4.22
CA ARG A 51 2.38 -6.90 5.02
C ARG A 51 1.41 -5.88 4.43
N SER A 52 1.86 -5.07 3.48
CA SER A 52 1.05 -4.12 2.72
C SER A 52 0.85 -4.54 1.26
N CYS A 53 1.31 -5.76 0.90
CA CYS A 53 1.34 -6.27 -0.47
C CYS A 53 0.12 -7.13 -0.79
N VAL A 54 -0.51 -6.91 -1.95
CA VAL A 54 -1.65 -7.70 -2.43
C VAL A 54 -1.29 -9.18 -2.70
N HIS A 55 -0.01 -9.47 -2.99
CA HIS A 55 0.46 -10.82 -3.26
C HIS A 55 0.76 -11.64 -2.00
N ALA A 56 0.72 -11.02 -0.82
CA ALA A 56 1.05 -11.67 0.44
C ALA A 56 -0.21 -11.98 1.24
N THR A 57 -0.33 -13.24 1.66
CA THR A 57 -1.49 -13.75 2.41
C THR A 57 -1.04 -14.34 3.74
N PRO A 58 -1.62 -13.93 4.88
CA PRO A 58 -1.39 -14.60 6.15
C PRO A 58 -2.04 -15.99 6.16
N GLU A 59 -1.29 -17.00 6.61
CA GLU A 59 -1.80 -18.35 6.80
C GLU A 59 -2.48 -18.44 8.17
N LEU A 60 -3.79 -18.61 8.20
CA LEU A 60 -4.57 -18.58 9.42
C LEU A 60 -4.29 -19.76 10.37
N ASP A 61 -3.85 -20.90 9.81
CA ASP A 61 -3.53 -22.12 10.57
C ASP A 61 -2.05 -22.19 10.99
N GLY A 62 -1.27 -21.17 10.68
CA GLY A 62 0.19 -21.16 10.88
C GLY A 62 0.65 -20.40 12.11
N ASN A 63 1.92 -20.58 12.41
CA ASN A 63 2.62 -19.81 13.45
C ASN A 63 3.09 -18.45 12.92
N ALA A 64 2.15 -17.55 12.61
CA ALA A 64 2.41 -16.26 11.95
C ALA A 64 3.12 -16.38 10.59
N VAL A 65 2.89 -17.47 9.89
CA VAL A 65 3.43 -17.73 8.55
C VAL A 65 2.60 -16.98 7.52
N TRP A 66 3.27 -16.45 6.52
CA TRP A 66 2.66 -15.82 5.36
C TRP A 66 3.16 -16.49 4.09
N SER A 67 2.37 -16.44 3.02
CA SER A 67 2.77 -16.87 1.69
C SER A 67 2.76 -15.69 0.71
N CYS A 68 3.57 -15.80 -0.35
CA CYS A 68 3.61 -14.85 -1.46
C CYS A 68 3.17 -15.54 -2.75
N ALA A 69 2.08 -15.11 -3.34
CA ALA A 69 1.56 -15.65 -4.59
C ALA A 69 2.48 -15.34 -5.79
N SER A 70 3.05 -14.11 -5.85
CA SER A 70 3.93 -13.69 -6.94
C SER A 70 5.22 -14.52 -7.03
N HIS A 71 5.79 -14.92 -5.88
CA HIS A 71 7.03 -15.70 -5.82
C HIS A 71 6.81 -17.16 -5.44
N SER A 72 5.55 -17.60 -5.24
CA SER A 72 5.19 -18.97 -4.83
C SER A 72 6.03 -19.47 -3.64
N THR A 73 6.22 -18.61 -2.62
CA THR A 73 7.11 -18.90 -1.49
C THR A 73 6.48 -18.55 -0.14
N VAL A 74 6.94 -19.25 0.89
CA VAL A 74 6.62 -18.93 2.28
C VAL A 74 7.49 -17.79 2.75
N LEU A 75 6.88 -16.79 3.42
CA LEU A 75 7.53 -15.59 3.90
C LEU A 75 7.91 -15.75 5.38
N SER A 76 9.20 -15.82 5.67
CA SER A 76 9.69 -15.69 7.04
C SER A 76 9.36 -14.30 7.62
N GLU A 77 9.39 -14.15 8.94
CA GLU A 77 9.11 -12.87 9.61
C GLU A 77 9.99 -11.72 9.06
N GLY A 78 11.29 -12.01 8.84
CA GLY A 78 12.20 -11.04 8.27
C GLY A 78 11.86 -10.63 6.84
N MET A 79 11.36 -11.56 6.02
CA MET A 79 10.88 -11.27 4.65
C MET A 79 9.58 -10.45 4.68
N GLN A 80 8.66 -10.77 5.61
CA GLN A 80 7.40 -10.03 5.74
C GLN A 80 7.61 -8.54 6.02
N ARG A 81 8.69 -8.18 6.72
CA ARG A 81 9.05 -6.80 7.08
C ARG A 81 9.80 -6.06 5.96
N LYS A 82 10.14 -6.76 4.89
CA LYS A 82 10.80 -6.19 3.72
C LYS A 82 9.83 -6.17 2.54
N GLY A 83 10.04 -5.27 1.61
CA GLY A 83 9.39 -5.28 0.32
C GLY A 83 10.28 -5.90 -0.75
N CYS A 84 9.75 -6.01 -1.97
CA CYS A 84 10.47 -6.36 -3.17
C CYS A 84 9.98 -5.49 -4.34
N ASN A 85 10.61 -5.59 -5.50
CA ASN A 85 10.21 -4.79 -6.67
C ASN A 85 8.83 -5.20 -7.23
N ASP A 86 8.39 -6.43 -6.96
CA ASP A 86 7.04 -6.89 -7.33
C ASP A 86 5.97 -6.51 -6.30
N HIS A 87 6.30 -5.68 -5.31
CA HIS A 87 5.33 -5.19 -4.34
C HIS A 87 4.23 -4.38 -5.03
N ARG A 88 2.98 -4.71 -4.73
CA ARG A 88 1.78 -3.95 -5.11
C ARG A 88 0.96 -3.69 -3.86
N TYR A 89 0.57 -2.46 -3.65
CA TYR A 89 -0.25 -2.12 -2.49
C TYR A 89 -1.60 -2.82 -2.53
N ILE A 90 -2.06 -3.28 -1.37
CA ILE A 90 -3.46 -3.61 -1.16
C ILE A 90 -4.27 -2.34 -1.48
N PRO A 91 -5.26 -2.39 -2.40
CA PRO A 91 -5.88 -1.18 -2.96
C PRO A 91 -6.42 -0.20 -1.91
N ILE A 92 -6.96 -0.70 -0.81
CA ILE A 92 -7.52 0.15 0.26
C ILE A 92 -6.47 1.06 0.90
N LEU A 93 -5.19 0.70 0.87
CA LEU A 93 -4.10 1.50 1.44
C LEU A 93 -3.78 2.74 0.61
N LEU A 94 -4.21 2.78 -0.65
CA LEU A 94 -3.98 3.92 -1.56
C LEU A 94 -5.23 4.78 -1.80
N THR A 95 -6.35 4.51 -1.15
CA THR A 95 -7.62 5.23 -1.41
C THR A 95 -7.55 6.74 -1.14
N LYS A 96 -6.64 7.19 -0.29
CA LYS A 96 -6.37 8.61 -0.06
C LYS A 96 -5.55 9.26 -1.17
N THR A 97 -4.76 8.47 -1.91
CA THR A 97 -3.97 8.91 -3.05
C THR A 97 -4.80 8.85 -4.33
N GLY A 98 -5.53 7.75 -4.53
CA GLY A 98 -6.40 7.56 -5.69
C GLY A 98 -7.34 6.38 -5.47
N HIS A 99 -8.51 6.43 -6.09
CA HIS A 99 -9.46 5.32 -6.05
C HIS A 99 -9.09 4.26 -7.10
N PRO A 100 -9.10 2.97 -6.76
CA PRO A 100 -8.93 1.90 -7.72
C PRO A 100 -10.11 1.91 -8.70
N VAL A 101 -9.84 1.91 -10.01
CA VAL A 101 -10.89 2.01 -11.05
C VAL A 101 -10.85 0.87 -12.04
N ASP A 102 -9.69 0.24 -12.27
CA ASP A 102 -9.54 -0.83 -13.25
C ASP A 102 -8.23 -1.61 -13.00
N LEU A 103 -7.98 -2.62 -13.82
CA LEU A 103 -6.73 -3.37 -13.91
C LEU A 103 -6.10 -3.18 -15.29
N ASP A 104 -4.77 -3.16 -15.35
CA ASP A 104 -4.07 -3.24 -16.62
C ASP A 104 -3.98 -4.69 -17.13
N GLN A 105 -3.33 -4.90 -18.28
CA GLN A 105 -3.16 -6.21 -18.92
C GLN A 105 -2.33 -7.22 -18.11
N ASN A 106 -1.67 -6.75 -17.04
CA ASN A 106 -0.83 -7.54 -16.14
C ASN A 106 -1.38 -7.57 -14.72
N ASP A 107 -2.68 -7.33 -14.54
CA ASP A 107 -3.39 -7.31 -13.26
C ASP A 107 -2.85 -6.26 -12.26
N ASN A 108 -2.16 -5.21 -12.73
CA ASN A 108 -1.80 -4.09 -11.88
C ASN A 108 -2.99 -3.13 -11.75
N VAL A 109 -3.21 -2.62 -10.54
CA VAL A 109 -4.34 -1.72 -10.27
C VAL A 109 -4.08 -0.33 -10.84
N ILE A 110 -5.07 0.18 -11.57
CA ILE A 110 -5.14 1.55 -12.07
C ILE A 110 -5.88 2.39 -11.04
N TYR A 111 -5.24 3.46 -10.60
CA TYR A 111 -5.79 4.41 -9.63
C TYR A 111 -6.13 5.73 -10.30
N LYS A 112 -7.32 6.26 -9.99
CA LYS A 112 -7.77 7.57 -10.44
C LYS A 112 -7.71 8.56 -9.27
N MET A 113 -6.98 9.65 -9.46
CA MET A 113 -6.85 10.72 -8.49
C MET A 113 -8.05 11.69 -8.56
N ALA A 114 -8.15 12.61 -7.60
CA ALA A 114 -9.25 13.56 -7.51
C ALA A 114 -9.36 14.51 -8.71
N ASP A 115 -8.24 14.82 -9.38
CA ASP A 115 -8.19 15.63 -10.61
C ASP A 115 -8.59 14.86 -11.88
N GLY A 116 -8.90 13.55 -11.76
CA GLY A 116 -9.30 12.67 -12.85
C GLY A 116 -8.15 11.97 -13.55
N LYS A 117 -6.89 12.34 -13.30
CA LYS A 117 -5.71 11.67 -13.86
C LYS A 117 -5.51 10.30 -13.23
N GLN A 118 -4.75 9.44 -13.90
CA GLN A 118 -4.56 8.05 -13.50
C GLN A 118 -3.09 7.69 -13.42
N PHE A 119 -2.76 6.77 -12.49
CA PHE A 119 -1.48 6.09 -12.45
C PHE A 119 -1.68 4.59 -12.21
N VAL A 120 -0.67 3.80 -12.54
CA VAL A 120 -0.67 2.35 -12.32
C VAL A 120 0.37 2.01 -11.27
N ASN A 121 -0.03 1.31 -10.20
CA ASN A 121 0.93 0.75 -9.25
C ASN A 121 1.49 -0.54 -9.83
N GLY A 122 2.62 -0.42 -10.51
CA GLY A 122 3.24 -1.48 -11.28
C GLY A 122 4.76 -1.51 -11.14
N ASP A 123 5.40 -2.29 -12.00
CA ASP A 123 6.85 -2.41 -12.09
C ASP A 123 7.37 -1.49 -13.22
N PRO A 124 8.08 -0.40 -12.91
CA PRO A 124 8.59 0.50 -13.91
C PRO A 124 9.73 -0.09 -14.77
N ASP A 125 10.35 -1.19 -14.35
CA ASP A 125 11.35 -1.88 -15.15
C ASP A 125 10.69 -2.75 -16.25
N LYS A 126 9.45 -3.16 -16.04
CA LYS A 126 8.63 -3.87 -17.04
C LYS A 126 7.83 -2.90 -17.92
N ASN A 127 7.32 -1.83 -17.36
CA ASN A 127 6.63 -0.76 -18.07
C ASN A 127 6.94 0.58 -17.40
N PHE A 128 7.65 1.44 -18.11
CA PHE A 128 8.15 2.70 -17.58
C PHE A 128 7.02 3.67 -17.13
N ASP A 129 5.83 3.53 -17.66
CA ASP A 129 4.67 4.33 -17.27
C ASP A 129 4.06 3.87 -15.92
N HIS A 130 4.49 2.73 -15.39
CA HIS A 130 4.12 2.27 -14.05
C HIS A 130 4.91 3.01 -12.96
N ILE A 131 4.26 3.17 -11.81
CA ILE A 131 4.86 3.72 -10.59
C ILE A 131 5.02 2.58 -9.59
N SER A 132 6.24 2.34 -9.14
CA SER A 132 6.49 1.33 -8.12
C SER A 132 5.93 1.75 -6.76
N SER A 133 5.67 0.77 -5.91
CA SER A 133 5.22 1.04 -4.54
C SER A 133 6.26 1.83 -3.73
N ALA A 134 7.56 1.64 -4.01
CA ALA A 134 8.62 2.41 -3.38
C ALA A 134 8.55 3.89 -3.79
N GLU A 135 8.33 4.18 -5.08
CA GLU A 135 8.14 5.55 -5.58
C GLU A 135 6.90 6.21 -4.97
N ILE A 136 5.77 5.47 -4.89
CA ILE A 136 4.54 5.98 -4.27
C ILE A 136 4.78 6.32 -2.80
N HIS A 137 5.50 5.47 -2.07
CA HIS A 137 5.83 5.70 -0.66
C HIS A 137 6.74 6.92 -0.49
N ALA A 138 7.82 7.01 -1.26
CA ALA A 138 8.83 8.04 -1.15
C ALA A 138 8.32 9.43 -1.61
N CYS A 139 7.44 9.47 -2.60
CA CYS A 139 6.91 10.71 -3.14
C CYS A 139 6.07 11.46 -2.10
N ALA A 140 6.56 12.58 -1.58
CA ALA A 140 5.88 13.37 -0.55
C ALA A 140 4.60 14.02 -1.12
N ASP A 141 4.70 14.63 -2.30
CA ASP A 141 3.55 15.19 -3.01
C ASP A 141 2.98 14.18 -4.01
N LYS A 142 1.89 13.52 -3.64
CA LYS A 142 1.25 12.51 -4.47
C LYS A 142 0.71 13.04 -5.79
N THR A 143 0.52 14.35 -5.95
CA THR A 143 0.10 14.94 -7.23
C THR A 143 1.18 14.81 -8.32
N ALA A 144 2.45 14.73 -7.92
CA ALA A 144 3.57 14.50 -8.84
C ALA A 144 3.49 13.15 -9.56
N LEU A 145 2.82 12.14 -8.99
CA LEU A 145 2.66 10.82 -9.61
C LEU A 145 1.89 10.87 -10.94
N VAL A 146 1.15 11.95 -11.20
CA VAL A 146 0.35 12.16 -12.41
C VAL A 146 0.67 13.51 -13.08
N ASP A 147 1.67 14.23 -12.61
CA ASP A 147 2.11 15.48 -13.21
C ASP A 147 2.90 15.23 -14.49
N GLU A 148 2.47 15.81 -15.60
CA GLU A 148 3.04 15.56 -16.94
C GLU A 148 4.52 16.01 -17.00
N PHE A 149 4.88 17.11 -16.31
CA PHE A 149 6.25 17.58 -16.30
C PHE A 149 7.16 16.65 -15.50
N ALA A 150 6.72 16.25 -14.30
CA ALA A 150 7.45 15.29 -13.46
C ALA A 150 7.63 13.93 -14.17
N LEU A 151 6.57 13.41 -14.79
CA LEU A 151 6.62 12.19 -15.60
C LEU A 151 7.52 12.33 -16.84
N GLY A 152 7.50 13.51 -17.47
CA GLY A 152 8.39 13.84 -18.59
C GLY A 152 9.86 13.82 -18.18
N LEU A 153 10.23 14.46 -17.07
CA LEU A 153 11.58 14.42 -16.52
C LEU A 153 12.01 12.99 -16.12
N ARG A 154 11.10 12.26 -15.47
CA ARG A 154 11.31 10.85 -15.12
C ARG A 154 11.67 10.02 -16.34
N LYS A 155 10.91 10.16 -17.43
CA LYS A 155 11.11 9.44 -18.70
C LYS A 155 12.40 9.87 -19.40
N GLN A 156 12.69 11.17 -19.46
CA GLN A 156 13.86 11.72 -20.13
C GLN A 156 15.19 11.30 -19.44
N HIS A 157 15.19 11.22 -18.14
CA HIS A 157 16.41 11.01 -17.33
C HIS A 157 16.49 9.61 -16.71
N ASN A 158 15.56 8.71 -17.02
CA ASN A 158 15.41 7.39 -16.38
C ASN A 158 15.41 7.50 -14.84
N ALA A 159 14.77 8.57 -14.33
CA ALA A 159 14.71 8.88 -12.91
C ALA A 159 13.58 8.11 -12.20
N ARG A 160 13.58 8.15 -10.87
CA ARG A 160 12.53 7.60 -10.01
C ARG A 160 12.12 8.68 -9.00
N PHE A 161 10.86 8.61 -8.54
CA PHE A 161 10.43 9.43 -7.41
C PHE A 161 11.13 8.99 -6.13
N VAL A 162 11.60 9.95 -5.34
CA VAL A 162 12.33 9.75 -4.08
C VAL A 162 11.81 10.70 -3.02
#